data_e8e1bd6e9e0ccb6609f22a082171ddc2
#
_entry.id   e8e1bd6e9e0ccb6609f22a082171ddc2
#
_cell.length_a   1.000
_cell.length_b   1.000
_cell.length_c   1.000
_cell.angle_alpha   90.00
_cell.angle_beta   90.00
_cell.angle_gamma   90.00
#
_symmetry.space_group_name_H-M   'P 1'
#
loop_
_entity.id
_entity.type
_entity.pdbx_description
1 polymer ?
#
loop_
_entity_poly.entity_id
_entity_poly.type
_entity_poly.pdbx_seq_one_letter_code
_entity_poly.pdbx_strand_id
1 'polypeptide(L)'
;MKEAWCLAASNAAAPSRQIIDLYSKRWSVEPSFRDTRDLRFGMGLASVRISDPQRRDRLLLLNAFAVVLLTLLGAAGESLGMDRHLKSNTVKTRTHSLFRQGCMLYDLIPNMPEHRLRPLVERYAEILQKSRVVTESFATV
;
A
#
# COMPACT_ATOMS: atom_id res chain seq x y z
N MET A 1 27.29 20.75 -7.52
CA MET A 1 27.44 20.65 -6.05
C MET A 1 26.10 20.21 -5.52
N LYS A 2 26.04 19.14 -4.69
CA LYS A 2 24.79 18.75 -4.02
C LYS A 2 24.60 19.71 -2.85
N GLU A 3 23.44 20.34 -2.76
CA GLU A 3 23.10 21.20 -1.64
C GLU A 3 23.08 20.40 -0.33
N ALA A 4 23.62 21.02 0.73
CA ALA A 4 23.60 20.40 2.04
C ALA A 4 22.19 20.44 2.62
N TRP A 5 21.72 19.31 3.12
CA TRP A 5 20.41 19.20 3.77
C TRP A 5 20.56 19.44 5.27
N CYS A 6 19.73 20.33 5.82
CA CYS A 6 19.65 20.57 7.25
C CYS A 6 18.36 19.95 7.79
N LEU A 7 18.49 19.05 8.77
CA LEU A 7 17.37 18.47 9.49
C LEU A 7 17.33 19.03 10.91
N ALA A 8 16.16 19.56 11.32
CA ALA A 8 15.92 19.99 12.69
C ALA A 8 15.14 18.90 13.43
N ALA A 9 15.59 18.54 14.63
CA ALA A 9 14.92 17.56 15.49
C ALA A 9 14.72 18.17 16.89
N SER A 10 13.56 17.89 17.51
CA SER A 10 13.25 18.31 18.87
C SER A 10 14.05 17.55 19.95
N ASN A 11 14.58 16.37 19.61
CA ASN A 11 15.44 15.59 20.50
C ASN A 11 16.91 15.81 20.14
N ALA A 12 17.58 16.67 20.88
CA ALA A 12 18.99 16.99 20.70
C ALA A 12 19.93 15.80 21.02
N ALA A 13 19.48 14.81 21.79
CA ALA A 13 20.28 13.64 22.16
C ALA A 13 20.21 12.50 21.13
N ALA A 14 19.33 12.60 20.12
CA ALA A 14 19.20 11.57 19.10
C ALA A 14 20.42 11.56 18.18
N PRO A 15 21.03 10.39 17.90
CA PRO A 15 22.15 10.29 16.98
C PRO A 15 21.69 10.65 15.55
N SER A 16 22.54 11.38 14.81
CA SER A 16 22.24 11.87 13.46
C SER A 16 21.72 10.80 12.50
N ARG A 17 22.25 9.58 12.61
CA ARG A 17 21.82 8.43 11.80
C ARG A 17 20.36 8.08 12.04
N GLN A 18 19.93 8.09 13.31
CA GLN A 18 18.53 7.81 13.67
C GLN A 18 17.58 8.88 13.12
N ILE A 19 18.00 10.15 13.15
CA ILE A 19 17.23 11.28 12.59
C ILE A 19 17.08 11.10 11.07
N ILE A 20 18.17 10.75 10.38
CA ILE A 20 18.15 10.50 8.94
C ILE A 20 17.24 9.31 8.60
N ASP A 21 17.32 8.22 9.36
CA ASP A 21 16.48 7.02 9.15
C ASP A 21 14.98 7.33 9.37
N LEU A 22 14.67 8.13 10.38
CA LEU A 22 13.29 8.59 10.63
C LEU A 22 12.81 9.52 9.52
N TYR A 23 13.63 10.44 9.08
CA TYR A 23 13.29 11.37 7.99
C TYR A 23 13.11 10.63 6.66
N SER A 24 13.93 9.62 6.40
CA SER A 24 13.83 8.83 5.16
C SER A 24 12.48 8.13 5.01
N LYS A 25 11.83 7.74 6.13
CA LYS A 25 10.48 7.15 6.11
C LYS A 25 9.40 8.11 5.58
N ARG A 26 9.64 9.44 5.63
CA ARG A 26 8.74 10.44 5.05
C ARG A 26 8.55 10.27 3.54
N TRP A 27 9.56 9.79 2.83
CA TRP A 27 9.46 9.54 1.39
C TRP A 27 8.41 8.50 1.00
N SER A 28 7.99 7.65 1.95
CA SER A 28 6.89 6.71 1.73
C SER A 28 5.51 7.38 1.67
N VAL A 29 5.38 8.61 2.17
CA VAL A 29 4.12 9.37 2.19
C VAL A 29 3.74 9.83 0.79
N GLU A 30 4.71 10.29 -0.02
CA GLU A 30 4.45 10.77 -1.39
C GLU A 30 3.90 9.68 -2.31
N PRO A 31 4.49 8.46 -2.38
CA PRO A 31 3.88 7.34 -3.08
C PRO A 31 2.47 7.02 -2.60
N SER A 32 2.21 7.07 -1.28
CA SER A 32 0.86 6.81 -0.73
C SER A 32 -0.16 7.84 -1.20
N PHE A 33 0.22 9.13 -1.25
CA PHE A 33 -0.65 10.17 -1.82
C PHE A 33 -0.91 9.95 -3.31
N ARG A 34 0.09 9.53 -4.07
CA ARG A 34 -0.08 9.19 -5.47
C ARG A 34 -1.03 8.00 -5.64
N ASP A 35 -0.82 6.93 -4.88
CA ASP A 35 -1.66 5.74 -4.89
C ASP A 35 -3.12 6.07 -4.54
N THR A 36 -3.35 7.07 -3.71
CA THR A 36 -4.69 7.56 -3.36
C THR A 36 -5.30 8.46 -4.44
N ARG A 37 -4.54 9.37 -5.03
CA ARG A 37 -5.04 10.44 -5.91
C ARG A 37 -5.07 10.08 -7.38
N ASP A 38 -4.11 9.28 -7.87
CA ASP A 38 -3.93 9.00 -9.28
C ASP A 38 -5.12 8.21 -9.84
N LEU A 39 -5.68 8.69 -10.97
CA LEU A 39 -6.82 8.06 -11.62
C LEU A 39 -6.43 6.77 -12.35
N ARG A 40 -5.21 6.72 -12.89
CA ARG A 40 -4.76 5.63 -13.76
C ARG A 40 -4.09 4.50 -12.97
N PHE A 41 -3.36 4.84 -11.91
CA PHE A 41 -2.52 3.90 -11.17
C PHE A 41 -2.88 3.78 -9.69
N GLY A 42 -3.89 4.52 -9.23
CA GLY A 42 -4.33 4.60 -7.85
C GLY A 42 -5.84 4.53 -7.70
N MET A 43 -6.36 5.08 -6.61
CA MET A 43 -7.78 5.07 -6.25
C MET A 43 -8.59 6.19 -6.91
N GLY A 44 -7.97 7.10 -7.65
CA GLY A 44 -8.66 8.13 -8.43
C GLY A 44 -9.35 9.24 -7.63
N LEU A 45 -9.01 9.45 -6.37
CA LEU A 45 -9.65 10.47 -5.52
C LEU A 45 -9.53 11.90 -6.08
N ALA A 46 -8.53 12.18 -6.91
CA ALA A 46 -8.38 13.49 -7.55
C ALA A 46 -9.52 13.83 -8.53
N SER A 47 -10.21 12.84 -9.09
CA SER A 47 -11.34 13.02 -10.02
C SER A 47 -12.69 13.15 -9.33
N VAL A 48 -12.77 12.84 -8.04
CA VAL A 48 -14.01 12.85 -7.27
C VAL A 48 -14.29 14.27 -6.76
N ARG A 49 -15.45 14.81 -7.15
CA ARG A 49 -15.94 16.13 -6.69
C ARG A 49 -17.02 15.94 -5.65
N ILE A 50 -16.64 15.99 -4.37
CA ILE A 50 -17.58 15.96 -3.26
C ILE A 50 -17.45 17.26 -2.47
N SER A 51 -18.53 18.05 -2.45
CA SER A 51 -18.61 19.32 -1.71
C SER A 51 -18.92 19.10 -0.22
N ASP A 52 -19.69 18.05 0.10
CA ASP A 52 -20.06 17.73 1.49
C ASP A 52 -18.86 17.15 2.25
N PRO A 53 -18.41 17.79 3.36
CA PRO A 53 -17.30 17.33 4.17
C PRO A 53 -17.51 15.93 4.75
N GLN A 54 -18.71 15.62 5.27
CA GLN A 54 -18.98 14.31 5.88
C GLN A 54 -18.91 13.17 4.88
N ARG A 55 -19.41 13.39 3.65
CA ARG A 55 -19.30 12.41 2.57
C ARG A 55 -17.84 12.21 2.15
N ARG A 56 -17.08 13.29 2.10
CA ARG A 56 -15.65 13.24 1.79
C ARG A 56 -14.88 12.44 2.82
N ASP A 57 -15.14 12.65 4.11
CA ASP A 57 -14.48 11.93 5.20
C ASP A 57 -14.80 10.44 5.16
N ARG A 58 -16.05 10.06 4.91
CA ARG A 58 -16.44 8.65 4.71
C ARG A 58 -15.74 8.04 3.51
N LEU A 59 -15.63 8.76 2.38
CA LEU A 59 -14.91 8.28 1.21
C LEU A 59 -13.43 8.09 1.49
N LEU A 60 -12.80 9.02 2.21
CA LEU A 60 -11.40 8.89 2.62
C LEU A 60 -11.18 7.69 3.52
N LEU A 61 -12.10 7.42 4.45
CA LEU A 61 -12.05 6.24 5.30
C LEU A 61 -12.16 4.94 4.49
N LEU A 62 -13.14 4.85 3.58
CA LEU A 62 -13.30 3.69 2.69
C LEU A 62 -12.06 3.49 1.82
N ASN A 63 -11.50 4.60 1.29
CA ASN A 63 -10.28 4.55 0.52
C ASN A 63 -9.08 4.05 1.36
N ALA A 64 -8.96 4.48 2.61
CA ALA A 64 -7.90 4.01 3.49
C ALA A 64 -7.98 2.49 3.71
N PHE A 65 -9.19 1.96 3.98
CA PHE A 65 -9.41 0.52 4.08
C PHE A 65 -9.07 -0.21 2.78
N ALA A 66 -9.52 0.31 1.64
CA ALA A 66 -9.23 -0.30 0.34
C ALA A 66 -7.72 -0.35 0.06
N VAL A 67 -6.98 0.72 0.36
CA VAL A 67 -5.51 0.76 0.21
C VAL A 67 -4.84 -0.30 1.08
N VAL A 68 -5.27 -0.43 2.34
CA VAL A 68 -4.73 -1.46 3.26
C VAL A 68 -5.02 -2.87 2.71
N LEU A 69 -6.27 -3.17 2.37
CA LEU A 69 -6.67 -4.49 1.90
C LEU A 69 -5.96 -4.87 0.59
N LEU A 70 -5.87 -3.94 -0.37
CA LEU A 70 -5.14 -4.16 -1.63
C LEU A 70 -3.64 -4.34 -1.39
N THR A 71 -3.05 -3.60 -0.45
CA THR A 71 -1.64 -3.78 -0.08
C THR A 71 -1.38 -5.17 0.49
N LEU A 72 -2.27 -5.66 1.35
CA LEU A 72 -2.18 -7.01 1.91
C LEU A 72 -2.41 -8.10 0.85
N LEU A 73 -3.31 -7.85 -0.11
CA LEU A 73 -3.50 -8.75 -1.26
C LEU A 73 -2.24 -8.82 -2.13
N GLY A 74 -1.61 -7.68 -2.38
CA GLY A 74 -0.32 -7.63 -3.08
C GLY A 74 0.78 -8.39 -2.35
N ALA A 75 0.84 -8.28 -1.02
CA ALA A 75 1.77 -9.04 -0.20
C ALA A 75 1.51 -10.56 -0.25
N ALA A 76 0.24 -10.97 -0.26
CA ALA A 76 -0.15 -12.37 -0.45
C ALA A 76 0.31 -12.90 -1.80
N GLY A 77 0.03 -12.18 -2.87
CA GLY A 77 0.44 -12.55 -4.22
C GLY A 77 1.97 -12.61 -4.39
N GLU A 78 2.69 -11.63 -3.84
CA GLU A 78 4.16 -11.62 -3.87
C GLU A 78 4.75 -12.82 -3.12
N SER A 79 4.19 -13.17 -1.95
CA SER A 79 4.65 -14.34 -1.18
C SER A 79 4.45 -15.68 -1.91
N LEU A 80 3.51 -15.72 -2.85
CA LEU A 80 3.25 -16.88 -3.73
C LEU A 80 3.99 -16.78 -5.08
N GLY A 81 4.84 -15.76 -5.28
CA GLY A 81 5.60 -15.54 -6.50
C GLY A 81 4.74 -15.08 -7.69
N MET A 82 3.50 -14.62 -7.47
CA MET A 82 2.61 -14.14 -8.52
C MET A 82 3.09 -12.80 -9.12
N ASP A 83 3.93 -12.05 -8.41
CA ASP A 83 4.57 -10.82 -8.88
C ASP A 83 5.35 -11.01 -10.18
N ARG A 84 5.85 -12.21 -10.44
CA ARG A 84 6.57 -12.57 -11.68
C ARG A 84 5.71 -12.40 -12.92
N HIS A 85 4.40 -12.63 -12.81
CA HIS A 85 3.46 -12.48 -13.92
C HIS A 85 3.03 -11.01 -14.15
N LEU A 86 3.32 -10.14 -13.18
CA LEU A 86 2.95 -8.72 -13.23
C LEU A 86 4.10 -7.82 -13.75
N LYS A 87 5.24 -8.40 -14.04
CA LYS A 87 6.45 -7.68 -14.50
C LYS A 87 7.12 -8.39 -15.67
N SER A 88 7.99 -7.68 -16.37
CA SER A 88 8.81 -8.26 -17.43
C SER A 88 9.74 -9.36 -16.90
N ASN A 89 9.92 -10.44 -17.64
CA ASN A 89 10.77 -11.58 -17.28
C ASN A 89 12.26 -11.22 -17.08
N THR A 90 12.70 -10.09 -17.63
CA THR A 90 14.08 -9.61 -17.52
C THR A 90 14.37 -8.91 -16.20
N VAL A 91 13.32 -8.50 -15.45
CA VAL A 91 13.47 -7.73 -14.22
C VAL A 91 13.43 -8.64 -12.99
N LYS A 92 14.56 -8.72 -12.27
CA LYS A 92 14.71 -9.55 -11.05
C LYS A 92 14.22 -8.87 -9.78
N THR A 93 14.20 -7.53 -9.75
CA THR A 93 13.80 -6.73 -8.58
C THR A 93 12.31 -6.44 -8.58
N ARG A 94 11.78 -6.01 -7.43
CA ARG A 94 10.39 -5.51 -7.32
C ARG A 94 10.24 -4.23 -8.16
N THR A 95 9.26 -4.21 -9.08
CA THR A 95 8.95 -3.06 -9.94
C THR A 95 7.72 -2.29 -9.50
N HIS A 96 6.79 -2.94 -8.81
CA HIS A 96 5.52 -2.35 -8.38
C HIS A 96 5.43 -2.33 -6.86
N SER A 97 4.78 -1.29 -6.29
CA SER A 97 4.40 -1.29 -4.88
C SER A 97 3.46 -2.45 -4.58
N LEU A 98 3.38 -2.89 -3.31
CA LEU A 98 2.44 -3.93 -2.90
C LEU A 98 1.00 -3.52 -3.19
N PHE A 99 0.66 -2.25 -2.98
CA PHE A 99 -0.64 -1.70 -3.35
C PHE A 99 -0.93 -1.89 -4.83
N ARG A 100 -0.01 -1.51 -5.72
CA ARG A 100 -0.19 -1.67 -7.18
C ARG A 100 -0.30 -3.13 -7.59
N GLN A 101 0.49 -4.01 -7.01
CA GLN A 101 0.36 -5.45 -7.22
C GLN A 101 -1.02 -5.97 -6.79
N GLY A 102 -1.52 -5.47 -5.65
CA GLY A 102 -2.86 -5.80 -5.16
C GLY A 102 -3.97 -5.36 -6.11
N CYS A 103 -3.89 -4.14 -6.67
CA CYS A 103 -4.83 -3.69 -7.70
C CYS A 103 -4.83 -4.63 -8.92
N MET A 104 -3.63 -4.94 -9.45
CA MET A 104 -3.49 -5.82 -10.62
C MET A 104 -4.00 -7.24 -10.33
N LEU A 105 -3.75 -7.78 -9.14
CA LEU A 105 -4.26 -9.09 -8.74
C LEU A 105 -5.78 -9.07 -8.58
N TYR A 106 -6.34 -8.01 -8.00
CA TYR A 106 -7.78 -7.83 -7.84
C TYR A 106 -8.49 -7.84 -9.21
N ASP A 107 -7.94 -7.14 -10.20
CA ASP A 107 -8.48 -7.12 -11.57
C ASP A 107 -8.43 -8.51 -12.24
N LEU A 108 -7.47 -9.36 -11.84
CA LEU A 108 -7.32 -10.71 -12.38
C LEU A 108 -8.24 -11.76 -11.71
N ILE A 109 -8.70 -11.50 -10.47
CA ILE A 109 -9.52 -12.46 -9.69
C ILE A 109 -10.70 -13.02 -10.48
N PRO A 110 -11.53 -12.22 -11.21
CA PRO A 110 -12.70 -12.75 -11.91
C PRO A 110 -12.37 -13.80 -12.97
N ASN A 111 -11.15 -13.76 -13.53
CA ASN A 111 -10.68 -14.67 -14.58
C ASN A 111 -9.58 -15.62 -14.10
N MET A 112 -9.34 -15.68 -12.79
CA MET A 112 -8.26 -16.49 -12.23
C MET A 112 -8.71 -17.95 -12.09
N PRO A 113 -7.94 -18.92 -12.59
CA PRO A 113 -8.27 -20.33 -12.43
C PRO A 113 -8.18 -20.74 -10.95
N GLU A 114 -9.06 -21.67 -10.54
CA GLU A 114 -9.25 -22.13 -9.15
C GLU A 114 -7.93 -22.51 -8.47
N HIS A 115 -7.05 -23.23 -9.16
CA HIS A 115 -5.77 -23.70 -8.60
C HIS A 115 -4.82 -22.55 -8.22
N ARG A 116 -5.04 -21.34 -8.76
CA ARG A 116 -4.29 -20.13 -8.40
C ARG A 116 -5.05 -19.23 -7.42
N LEU A 117 -6.37 -19.16 -7.58
CA LEU A 117 -7.24 -18.34 -6.74
C LEU A 117 -7.25 -18.86 -5.30
N ARG A 118 -7.42 -20.16 -5.10
CA ARG A 118 -7.52 -20.77 -3.78
C ARG A 118 -6.29 -20.48 -2.90
N PRO A 119 -5.04 -20.75 -3.33
CA PRO A 119 -3.86 -20.40 -2.54
C PRO A 119 -3.74 -18.91 -2.25
N LEU A 120 -4.15 -18.04 -3.19
CA LEU A 120 -4.13 -16.59 -3.00
C LEU A 120 -5.09 -16.17 -1.89
N VAL A 121 -6.32 -16.68 -1.88
CA VAL A 121 -7.32 -16.37 -0.86
C VAL A 121 -6.90 -16.91 0.51
N GLU A 122 -6.40 -18.14 0.59
CA GLU A 122 -5.90 -18.74 1.82
C GLU A 122 -4.74 -17.92 2.40
N ARG A 123 -3.77 -17.56 1.55
CA ARG A 123 -2.63 -16.74 1.99
C ARG A 123 -3.03 -15.33 2.39
N TYR A 124 -3.99 -14.74 1.69
CA TYR A 124 -4.53 -13.43 2.04
C TYR A 124 -5.23 -13.47 3.41
N ALA A 125 -6.05 -14.49 3.68
CA ALA A 125 -6.70 -14.67 4.97
C ALA A 125 -5.69 -14.81 6.13
N GLU A 126 -4.59 -15.57 5.93
CA GLU A 126 -3.53 -15.68 6.92
C GLU A 126 -2.86 -14.33 7.23
N ILE A 127 -2.59 -13.53 6.18
CA ILE A 127 -1.96 -12.22 6.33
C ILE A 127 -2.92 -11.25 7.05
N LEU A 128 -4.21 -11.29 6.72
CA LEU A 128 -5.23 -10.49 7.40
C LEU A 128 -5.28 -10.80 8.90
N GLN A 129 -5.31 -12.07 9.28
CA GLN A 129 -5.34 -12.49 10.68
C GLN A 129 -4.08 -12.06 11.47
N LYS A 130 -2.92 -11.99 10.80
CA LYS A 130 -1.66 -11.57 11.41
C LYS A 130 -1.47 -10.04 11.40
N SER A 131 -2.28 -9.32 10.66
CA SER A 131 -2.15 -7.86 10.54
C SER A 131 -2.70 -7.17 11.79
N ARG A 132 -1.83 -6.49 12.53
CA ARG A 132 -2.22 -5.69 13.70
C ARG A 132 -3.28 -4.64 13.37
N VAL A 133 -3.20 -4.00 12.22
CA VAL A 133 -4.16 -3.00 11.77
C VAL A 133 -5.58 -3.58 11.72
N VAL A 134 -5.71 -4.81 11.22
CA VAL A 134 -7.01 -5.50 11.16
C VAL A 134 -7.45 -5.95 12.55
N THR A 135 -6.56 -6.57 13.33
CA THR A 135 -6.90 -7.10 14.66
C THR A 135 -7.28 -6.00 15.65
N GLU A 136 -6.54 -4.87 15.65
CA GLU A 136 -6.81 -3.75 16.55
C GLU A 136 -8.06 -2.96 16.16
N SER A 137 -8.37 -2.84 14.85
CA SER A 137 -9.55 -2.13 14.37
C SER A 137 -10.87 -2.88 14.67
N PHE A 138 -10.85 -4.21 14.75
CA PHE A 138 -12.03 -5.03 15.02
C PHE A 138 -12.12 -5.56 16.45
N ALA A 139 -11.07 -5.42 17.28
CA ALA A 139 -11.08 -5.82 18.69
C ALA A 139 -11.84 -4.84 19.60
N THR A 140 -12.28 -3.70 19.10
CA THR A 140 -12.93 -2.63 19.88
C THR A 140 -14.46 -2.61 19.64
N VAL A 141 -15.01 -3.55 18.95
CA VAL A 141 -16.45 -3.78 18.74
C VAL A 141 -16.88 -5.02 19.52
#